data_ef6f0bbb216e8e1f77865bdc50da13d4
#
_entry.id   ef6f0bbb216e8e1f77865bdc50da13d4
#
_cell.length_a   1.000
_cell.length_b   1.000
_cell.length_c   1.000
_cell.angle_alpha   90.00
_cell.angle_beta   90.00
_cell.angle_gamma   90.00
#
_symmetry.space_group_name_H-M   'P 1'
#
loop_
_entity.id
_entity.type
_entity.pdbx_description
1 polymer ?
#
loop_
_entity_poly.entity_id
_entity_poly.type
_entity_poly.pdbx_seq_one_letter_code
_entity_poly.pdbx_strand_id
1 'polypeptide(L)'
;MSAPIPAAASAPSGTPSAVLATRFCGLELTSPIVLLSGCVGFGEEYTRIAGFSNRDAGAIVLKGTTGAARLGNPPHRIAETPEGMLNAIGLQNPGVEHVVKNILPTLDFSETRFFANVCGSVIEEYVEVTRRFDDSPIDAIEINISCPNIKEGGVQFGNVPEMSARVVAACRAVTRKPLITKMSPNQTDIRENARLCVEAGTDAFAVINTVTGMAI
;
A
#
# COMPACT_ATOMS: atom_id res chain seq x y z
N MET A 1 11.13 15.80 25.93
CA MET A 1 9.76 15.48 26.38
C MET A 1 9.05 14.86 25.17
N SER A 2 8.86 13.53 25.18
CA SER A 2 8.17 12.84 24.08
C SER A 2 6.68 13.19 24.13
N ALA A 3 6.14 13.67 23.00
CA ALA A 3 4.71 13.85 22.83
C ALA A 3 3.99 12.51 22.94
N PRO A 4 2.77 12.44 23.52
CA PRO A 4 2.01 11.20 23.63
C PRO A 4 1.66 10.68 22.23
N ILE A 5 1.79 9.35 22.08
CA ILE A 5 1.30 8.62 20.90
C ILE A 5 -0.19 8.91 20.78
N PRO A 6 -0.71 9.34 19.60
CA PRO A 6 -2.15 9.48 19.42
C PRO A 6 -2.83 8.15 19.73
N ALA A 7 -3.94 8.20 20.47
CA ALA A 7 -4.71 7.03 20.85
C ALA A 7 -5.07 6.23 19.59
N ALA A 8 -4.86 4.91 19.66
CA ALA A 8 -5.25 4.01 18.59
C ALA A 8 -6.72 4.22 18.25
N ALA A 9 -7.03 4.35 16.95
CA ALA A 9 -8.41 4.45 16.50
C ALA A 9 -9.22 3.29 17.05
N SER A 10 -10.45 3.57 17.51
CA SER A 10 -11.36 2.56 18.08
C SER A 10 -11.55 1.39 17.11
N ALA A 11 -11.66 0.17 17.63
CA ALA A 11 -11.90 -1.03 16.83
C ALA A 11 -13.17 -0.87 15.96
N PRO A 12 -13.20 -1.43 14.72
CA PRO A 12 -14.38 -1.40 13.86
C PRO A 12 -15.61 -1.97 14.57
N SER A 13 -16.76 -1.31 14.47
CA SER A 13 -18.00 -1.68 15.17
C SER A 13 -18.83 -2.74 14.43
N GLY A 14 -18.22 -3.84 14.02
CA GLY A 14 -18.91 -5.05 13.55
C GLY A 14 -18.68 -6.16 14.55
N THR A 15 -19.64 -7.07 14.79
CA THR A 15 -19.37 -8.25 15.62
C THR A 15 -18.45 -9.19 14.83
N PRO A 16 -17.12 -9.14 15.05
CA PRO A 16 -16.23 -10.05 14.36
C PRO A 16 -16.56 -11.46 14.84
N SER A 17 -16.49 -12.46 13.98
CA SER A 17 -16.31 -13.81 14.47
C SER A 17 -15.05 -13.79 15.34
N ALA A 18 -15.17 -14.00 16.65
CA ALA A 18 -14.03 -14.00 17.57
C ALA A 18 -12.91 -14.99 17.14
N VAL A 19 -13.27 -15.94 16.28
CA VAL A 19 -12.38 -16.95 15.68
C VAL A 19 -11.46 -16.36 14.61
N LEU A 20 -11.88 -15.31 13.89
CA LEU A 20 -11.12 -14.71 12.79
C LEU A 20 -10.36 -13.46 13.20
N ALA A 21 -10.71 -12.86 14.35
CA ALA A 21 -10.03 -11.65 14.83
C ALA A 21 -8.53 -11.90 15.00
N THR A 22 -7.71 -10.99 14.52
CA THR A 22 -6.26 -11.09 14.60
C THR A 22 -5.62 -9.73 14.85
N ARG A 23 -4.32 -9.74 15.11
CA ARG A 23 -3.54 -8.53 15.36
C ARG A 23 -2.42 -8.38 14.35
N PHE A 24 -2.29 -7.19 13.75
CA PHE A 24 -1.26 -6.88 12.78
C PHE A 24 -0.63 -5.52 13.07
N CYS A 25 0.67 -5.47 13.31
CA CYS A 25 1.41 -4.23 13.64
C CYS A 25 0.75 -3.37 14.73
N GLY A 26 0.17 -4.01 15.75
CA GLY A 26 -0.55 -3.34 16.82
C GLY A 26 -2.01 -2.95 16.51
N LEU A 27 -2.47 -3.14 15.27
CA LEU A 27 -3.85 -2.90 14.86
C LEU A 27 -4.69 -4.17 15.09
N GLU A 28 -5.88 -3.99 15.65
CA GLU A 28 -6.88 -5.06 15.72
C GLU A 28 -7.61 -5.16 14.38
N LEU A 29 -7.62 -6.35 13.79
CA LEU A 29 -8.31 -6.68 12.54
C LEU A 29 -9.45 -7.65 12.82
N THR A 30 -10.58 -7.47 12.14
CA THR A 30 -11.76 -8.35 12.27
C THR A 30 -11.55 -9.73 11.65
N SER A 31 -10.60 -9.84 10.70
CA SER A 31 -10.18 -11.09 10.05
C SER A 31 -8.73 -10.99 9.54
N PRO A 32 -8.07 -12.13 9.24
CA PRO A 32 -6.74 -12.11 8.66
C PRO A 32 -6.73 -11.77 7.16
N ILE A 33 -7.90 -11.56 6.55
CA ILE A 33 -8.01 -11.28 5.11
C ILE A 33 -7.75 -9.81 4.86
N VAL A 34 -6.76 -9.52 4.00
CA VAL A 34 -6.42 -8.18 3.55
C VAL A 34 -6.63 -8.09 2.04
N LEU A 35 -7.46 -7.15 1.61
CA LEU A 35 -7.67 -6.87 0.18
C LEU A 35 -6.54 -5.96 -0.32
N LEU A 36 -5.78 -6.45 -1.30
CA LEU A 36 -4.53 -5.83 -1.71
C LEU A 36 -4.73 -4.63 -2.65
N SER A 37 -3.76 -3.72 -2.61
CA SER A 37 -3.69 -2.58 -3.53
C SER A 37 -3.68 -3.05 -5.00
N GLY A 38 -4.54 -2.42 -5.79
CA GLY A 38 -4.76 -2.74 -7.20
C GLY A 38 -5.91 -3.71 -7.45
N CYS A 39 -6.47 -4.36 -6.42
CA CYS A 39 -7.59 -5.29 -6.55
C CYS A 39 -8.95 -4.62 -6.30
N VAL A 40 -9.01 -3.62 -5.44
CA VAL A 40 -10.27 -3.05 -4.91
C VAL A 40 -10.33 -1.51 -5.03
N GLY A 41 -9.59 -0.93 -5.93
CA GLY A 41 -9.57 0.53 -6.12
C GLY A 41 -9.24 1.29 -4.84
N PHE A 42 -10.11 2.18 -4.41
CA PHE A 42 -9.97 2.96 -3.18
C PHE A 42 -10.90 2.50 -2.04
N GLY A 43 -11.50 1.31 -2.17
CA GLY A 43 -12.33 0.72 -1.12
C GLY A 43 -13.81 1.10 -1.18
N GLU A 44 -14.24 1.91 -2.15
CA GLU A 44 -15.65 2.24 -2.37
C GLU A 44 -16.29 1.43 -3.52
N GLU A 45 -15.48 0.94 -4.44
CA GLU A 45 -15.96 0.37 -5.69
C GLU A 45 -16.73 -0.94 -5.47
N TYR A 46 -16.24 -1.79 -4.59
CA TYR A 46 -16.85 -3.10 -4.33
C TYR A 46 -18.05 -3.04 -3.41
N THR A 47 -18.23 -1.97 -2.64
CA THR A 47 -19.44 -1.77 -1.82
C THR A 47 -20.71 -1.63 -2.65
N ARG A 48 -20.56 -1.43 -3.97
CA ARG A 48 -21.66 -1.40 -4.95
C ARG A 48 -22.12 -2.78 -5.38
N ILE A 49 -21.36 -3.84 -5.02
CA ILE A 49 -21.70 -5.23 -5.33
C ILE A 49 -22.62 -5.76 -4.24
N ALA A 50 -23.79 -6.28 -4.65
CA ALA A 50 -24.75 -6.86 -3.71
C ALA A 50 -24.12 -8.04 -2.92
N GLY A 51 -24.19 -7.97 -1.59
CA GLY A 51 -23.65 -8.99 -0.70
C GLY A 51 -22.18 -8.80 -0.31
N PHE A 52 -21.50 -7.76 -0.80
CA PHE A 52 -20.16 -7.38 -0.33
C PHE A 52 -20.21 -6.19 0.63
N SER A 53 -19.44 -6.25 1.70
CA SER A 53 -19.17 -5.13 2.61
C SER A 53 -17.68 -5.07 2.94
N ASN A 54 -17.16 -3.88 3.13
CA ASN A 54 -15.78 -3.70 3.61
C ASN A 54 -15.54 -4.39 4.96
N ARG A 55 -16.60 -4.64 5.75
CA ARG A 55 -16.56 -5.41 7.01
C ARG A 55 -16.15 -6.87 6.84
N ASP A 56 -16.25 -7.41 5.61
CA ASP A 56 -15.87 -8.79 5.31
C ASP A 56 -14.34 -8.96 5.26
N ALA A 57 -13.59 -7.85 5.16
CA ALA A 57 -12.13 -7.83 5.17
C ALA A 57 -11.59 -7.25 6.49
N GLY A 58 -10.48 -7.78 6.98
CA GLY A 58 -9.76 -7.23 8.13
C GLY A 58 -9.06 -5.91 7.81
N ALA A 59 -8.61 -5.74 6.56
CA ALA A 59 -8.07 -4.48 6.07
C ALA A 59 -8.22 -4.36 4.54
N ILE A 60 -8.19 -3.13 4.06
CA ILE A 60 -8.18 -2.78 2.64
C ILE A 60 -6.97 -1.89 2.36
N VAL A 61 -6.10 -2.33 1.44
CA VAL A 61 -4.99 -1.53 0.94
C VAL A 61 -5.46 -0.75 -0.28
N LEU A 62 -5.52 0.56 -0.16
CA LEU A 62 -5.99 1.47 -1.20
C LEU A 62 -5.10 1.41 -2.45
N LYS A 63 -5.62 1.89 -3.55
CA LYS A 63 -4.88 2.01 -4.83
C LYS A 63 -3.58 2.78 -4.62
N GLY A 64 -2.50 2.29 -5.26
CA GLY A 64 -1.20 2.95 -5.26
C GLY A 64 -1.29 4.41 -5.72
N THR A 65 -0.82 5.31 -4.87
CA THR A 65 -0.99 6.76 -5.00
C THR A 65 0.37 7.45 -5.10
N THR A 66 0.49 8.36 -6.05
CA THR A 66 1.66 9.22 -6.30
C THR A 66 1.38 10.67 -5.88
N GLY A 67 2.40 11.51 -5.81
CA GLY A 67 2.22 12.94 -5.49
C GLY A 67 1.26 13.62 -6.47
N ALA A 68 1.57 13.56 -7.77
CA ALA A 68 0.70 14.04 -8.83
C ALA A 68 -0.18 12.92 -9.41
N ALA A 69 -1.30 13.29 -10.02
CA ALA A 69 -2.17 12.37 -10.74
C ALA A 69 -1.43 11.71 -11.92
N ARG A 70 -1.74 10.43 -12.18
CA ARG A 70 -1.24 9.67 -13.34
C ARG A 70 -2.40 9.02 -14.10
N LEU A 71 -2.41 9.20 -15.40
CA LEU A 71 -3.42 8.58 -16.28
C LEU A 71 -3.18 7.09 -16.48
N GLY A 72 -1.97 6.61 -16.19
CA GLY A 72 -1.56 5.24 -16.50
C GLY A 72 -1.28 5.04 -17.99
N ASN A 73 -1.09 3.78 -18.35
CA ASN A 73 -0.85 3.40 -19.73
C ASN A 73 -2.17 3.45 -20.56
N PRO A 74 -2.09 3.65 -21.89
CA PRO A 74 -3.26 3.55 -22.74
C PRO A 74 -3.84 2.12 -22.75
N PRO A 75 -5.13 1.92 -23.13
CA PRO A 75 -5.67 0.59 -23.43
C PRO A 75 -4.92 -0.02 -24.65
N HIS A 76 -4.74 -1.33 -24.76
CA HIS A 76 -5.12 -2.45 -23.93
C HIS A 76 -4.02 -2.77 -22.89
N ARG A 77 -4.32 -2.70 -21.63
CA ARG A 77 -3.35 -2.83 -20.54
C ARG A 77 -3.61 -4.00 -19.60
N ILE A 78 -4.57 -4.84 -19.96
CA ILE A 78 -4.86 -6.12 -19.31
C ILE A 78 -5.06 -7.14 -20.43
N ALA A 79 -4.46 -8.32 -20.27
CA ALA A 79 -4.63 -9.47 -21.16
C ALA A 79 -4.73 -10.75 -20.34
N GLU A 80 -5.75 -11.57 -20.62
CA GLU A 80 -5.89 -12.90 -20.03
C GLU A 80 -4.95 -13.90 -20.71
N THR A 81 -4.46 -14.85 -19.95
CA THR A 81 -3.69 -16.00 -20.43
C THR A 81 -4.29 -17.28 -19.86
N PRO A 82 -3.98 -18.48 -20.42
CA PRO A 82 -4.53 -19.74 -19.89
C PRO A 82 -4.29 -19.96 -18.40
N GLU A 83 -3.19 -19.45 -17.86
CA GLU A 83 -2.74 -19.67 -16.47
C GLU A 83 -2.87 -18.42 -15.58
N GLY A 84 -3.40 -17.31 -16.11
CA GLY A 84 -3.50 -16.10 -15.32
C GLY A 84 -3.80 -14.83 -16.13
N MET A 85 -3.22 -13.72 -15.71
CA MET A 85 -3.46 -12.42 -16.32
C MET A 85 -2.18 -11.58 -16.36
N LEU A 86 -1.94 -10.93 -17.48
CA LEU A 86 -0.91 -9.89 -17.63
C LEU A 86 -1.55 -8.51 -17.46
N ASN A 87 -0.83 -7.60 -16.83
CA ASN A 87 -1.24 -6.21 -16.77
C ASN A 87 -0.07 -5.25 -16.95
N ALA A 88 -0.39 -4.07 -17.46
CA ALA A 88 0.51 -2.92 -17.57
C ALA A 88 -0.29 -1.63 -17.28
N ILE A 89 -0.78 -1.49 -16.05
CA ILE A 89 -1.70 -0.39 -15.66
C ILE A 89 -1.02 0.98 -15.67
N GLY A 90 0.27 1.07 -15.32
CA GLY A 90 1.03 2.33 -15.31
C GLY A 90 0.69 3.26 -14.15
N LEU A 91 0.37 2.72 -12.97
CA LEU A 91 0.09 3.46 -11.73
C LEU A 91 -1.03 4.51 -11.89
N GLN A 92 -2.07 4.22 -12.64
CA GLN A 92 -3.23 5.12 -12.74
C GLN A 92 -3.79 5.46 -11.36
N ASN A 93 -3.79 6.75 -11.02
CA ASN A 93 -4.31 7.25 -9.75
C ASN A 93 -4.53 8.77 -9.84
N PRO A 94 -5.41 9.36 -9.00
CA PRO A 94 -5.74 10.78 -9.05
C PRO A 94 -4.77 11.71 -8.30
N GLY A 95 -3.67 11.17 -7.71
CA GLY A 95 -2.74 11.91 -6.87
C GLY A 95 -3.20 12.03 -5.42
N VAL A 96 -2.21 12.18 -4.50
CA VAL A 96 -2.45 12.15 -3.06
C VAL A 96 -3.40 13.23 -2.56
N GLU A 97 -3.31 14.42 -3.12
CA GLU A 97 -4.17 15.54 -2.73
C GLU A 97 -5.66 15.23 -2.97
N HIS A 98 -5.97 14.65 -4.14
CA HIS A 98 -7.33 14.22 -4.47
C HIS A 98 -7.80 13.08 -3.57
N VAL A 99 -6.92 12.09 -3.32
CA VAL A 99 -7.26 10.96 -2.44
C VAL A 99 -7.61 11.46 -1.05
N VAL A 100 -6.78 12.28 -0.44
CA VAL A 100 -6.98 12.78 0.93
C VAL A 100 -8.23 13.65 1.03
N LYS A 101 -8.46 14.56 0.06
CA LYS A 101 -9.58 15.51 0.14
C LYS A 101 -10.92 14.97 -0.32
N ASN A 102 -10.94 14.07 -1.29
CA ASN A 102 -12.16 13.68 -1.97
C ASN A 102 -12.54 12.21 -1.77
N ILE A 103 -11.55 11.31 -1.59
CA ILE A 103 -11.82 9.87 -1.47
C ILE A 103 -11.88 9.45 0.00
N LEU A 104 -10.86 9.74 0.81
CA LEU A 104 -10.86 9.31 2.22
C LEU A 104 -12.11 9.76 3.01
N PRO A 105 -12.68 10.96 2.79
CA PRO A 105 -13.90 11.36 3.47
C PRO A 105 -15.14 10.54 3.10
N THR A 106 -15.12 9.76 2.02
CA THR A 106 -16.24 8.89 1.63
C THR A 106 -16.16 7.50 2.25
N LEU A 107 -15.03 7.14 2.85
CA LEU A 107 -14.81 5.84 3.46
C LEU A 107 -15.30 5.80 4.92
N ASP A 108 -15.94 4.72 5.30
CA ASP A 108 -16.31 4.46 6.70
C ASP A 108 -15.20 3.68 7.42
N PHE A 109 -14.35 4.41 8.13
CA PHE A 109 -13.24 3.85 8.92
C PHE A 109 -13.72 3.00 10.12
N SER A 110 -15.03 2.95 10.40
CA SER A 110 -15.59 2.04 11.40
C SER A 110 -15.85 0.63 10.87
N GLU A 111 -15.83 0.44 9.55
CA GLU A 111 -16.10 -0.86 8.92
C GLU A 111 -14.89 -1.79 8.93
N THR A 112 -13.73 -1.28 8.56
CA THR A 112 -12.47 -2.02 8.45
C THR A 112 -11.28 -1.08 8.60
N ARG A 113 -10.05 -1.62 8.55
CA ARG A 113 -8.82 -0.83 8.50
C ARG A 113 -8.48 -0.47 7.07
N PHE A 114 -8.05 0.78 6.84
CA PHE A 114 -7.60 1.25 5.54
C PHE A 114 -6.12 1.57 5.57
N PHE A 115 -5.36 0.94 4.66
CA PHE A 115 -3.93 1.17 4.50
C PHE A 115 -3.70 1.96 3.21
N ALA A 116 -2.91 3.02 3.27
CA ALA A 116 -2.50 3.74 2.07
C ALA A 116 -1.38 2.99 1.36
N ASN A 117 -1.44 2.87 0.02
CA ASN A 117 -0.31 2.39 -0.78
C ASN A 117 0.39 3.59 -1.42
N VAL A 118 1.64 3.81 -1.01
CA VAL A 118 2.47 4.93 -1.42
C VAL A 118 3.39 4.53 -2.55
N CYS A 119 3.34 5.29 -3.64
CA CYS A 119 4.20 5.13 -4.81
C CYS A 119 4.96 6.42 -5.08
N GLY A 120 6.14 6.29 -5.65
CA GLY A 120 6.95 7.44 -6.07
C GLY A 120 7.99 7.05 -7.11
N SER A 121 8.52 8.05 -7.81
CA SER A 121 9.59 7.89 -8.80
C SER A 121 10.93 8.44 -8.31
N VAL A 122 10.91 9.11 -7.15
CA VAL A 122 12.08 9.60 -6.42
C VAL A 122 11.78 9.53 -4.92
N ILE A 123 12.80 9.47 -4.07
CA ILE A 123 12.65 9.34 -2.61
C ILE A 123 11.80 10.49 -2.04
N GLU A 124 12.00 11.69 -2.53
CA GLU A 124 11.30 12.88 -2.07
C GLU A 124 9.78 12.79 -2.30
N GLU A 125 9.35 12.16 -3.40
CA GLU A 125 7.94 11.92 -3.68
C GLU A 125 7.34 10.90 -2.70
N TYR A 126 8.07 9.81 -2.38
CA TYR A 126 7.65 8.87 -1.34
C TYR A 126 7.45 9.55 0.02
N VAL A 127 8.39 10.42 0.40
CA VAL A 127 8.33 11.17 1.67
C VAL A 127 7.14 12.12 1.69
N GLU A 128 6.89 12.87 0.61
CA GLU A 128 5.75 13.79 0.51
C GLU A 128 4.42 13.05 0.63
N VAL A 129 4.24 11.99 -0.17
CA VAL A 129 3.01 11.20 -0.17
C VAL A 129 2.78 10.54 1.21
N THR A 130 3.86 10.03 1.83
CA THR A 130 3.81 9.47 3.18
C THR A 130 3.33 10.50 4.20
N ARG A 131 3.84 11.73 4.20
CA ARG A 131 3.39 12.81 5.10
C ARG A 131 1.91 13.11 4.93
N ARG A 132 1.44 13.21 3.69
CA ARG A 132 0.02 13.48 3.41
C ARG A 132 -0.89 12.41 3.98
N PHE A 133 -0.48 11.15 3.91
CA PHE A 133 -1.24 10.05 4.50
C PHE A 133 -1.03 9.95 6.02
N ASP A 134 0.10 10.34 6.56
CA ASP A 134 0.32 10.37 8.01
C ASP A 134 -0.65 11.34 8.70
N ASP A 135 -0.92 12.50 8.08
CA ASP A 135 -1.87 13.50 8.54
C ASP A 135 -3.36 13.12 8.29
N SER A 136 -3.64 11.95 7.77
CA SER A 136 -4.98 11.47 7.40
C SER A 136 -5.47 10.35 8.34
N PRO A 137 -6.75 9.93 8.28
CA PRO A 137 -7.28 8.85 9.12
C PRO A 137 -6.80 7.44 8.76
N ILE A 138 -5.94 7.26 7.76
CA ILE A 138 -5.38 5.96 7.37
C ILE A 138 -4.71 5.25 8.57
N ASP A 139 -4.93 3.93 8.69
CA ASP A 139 -4.41 3.14 9.81
C ASP A 139 -2.95 2.72 9.64
N ALA A 140 -2.49 2.45 8.40
CA ALA A 140 -1.12 2.05 8.09
C ALA A 140 -0.68 2.54 6.71
N ILE A 141 0.61 2.49 6.43
CA ILE A 141 1.21 2.92 5.17
C ILE A 141 1.97 1.75 4.54
N GLU A 142 1.59 1.37 3.33
CA GLU A 142 2.29 0.38 2.52
C GLU A 142 3.15 1.11 1.48
N ILE A 143 4.48 0.94 1.54
CA ILE A 143 5.43 1.52 0.58
C ILE A 143 5.60 0.56 -0.59
N ASN A 144 5.22 0.98 -1.79
CA ASN A 144 5.40 0.20 -3.01
C ASN A 144 6.72 0.57 -3.68
N ILE A 145 7.76 -0.21 -3.39
CA ILE A 145 9.12 0.00 -3.91
C ILE A 145 9.34 -0.55 -5.33
N SER A 146 8.31 -1.04 -6.00
CA SER A 146 8.44 -1.58 -7.38
C SER A 146 8.41 -0.50 -8.47
N CYS A 147 8.30 0.78 -8.12
CA CYS A 147 8.37 1.87 -9.09
C CYS A 147 9.81 2.15 -9.55
N PRO A 148 10.02 2.50 -10.83
CA PRO A 148 11.34 2.85 -11.33
C PRO A 148 11.83 4.18 -10.74
N ASN A 149 13.11 4.23 -10.38
CA ASN A 149 13.79 5.46 -9.95
C ASN A 149 14.20 6.28 -11.18
N ILE A 150 13.54 7.41 -11.40
CA ILE A 150 13.82 8.27 -12.56
C ILE A 150 15.23 8.87 -12.51
N LYS A 151 15.72 9.25 -11.32
CA LYS A 151 17.05 9.84 -11.14
C LYS A 151 18.19 8.85 -11.40
N GLU A 152 17.96 7.57 -11.22
CA GLU A 152 18.97 6.51 -11.37
C GLU A 152 18.67 5.60 -12.58
N GLY A 153 18.23 6.18 -13.68
CA GLY A 153 18.11 5.49 -14.97
C GLY A 153 16.98 4.47 -15.07
N GLY A 154 15.93 4.60 -14.25
CA GLY A 154 14.76 3.72 -14.32
C GLY A 154 14.92 2.39 -13.58
N VAL A 155 15.99 2.19 -12.81
CA VAL A 155 16.15 1.01 -11.94
C VAL A 155 15.04 1.03 -10.87
N GLN A 156 14.34 -0.09 -10.71
CA GLN A 156 13.32 -0.21 -9.67
C GLN A 156 13.96 -0.19 -8.28
N PHE A 157 13.44 0.62 -7.38
CA PHE A 157 13.91 0.68 -5.99
C PHE A 157 13.96 -0.70 -5.34
N GLY A 158 12.93 -1.52 -5.57
CA GLY A 158 12.80 -2.86 -5.01
C GLY A 158 13.78 -3.91 -5.53
N ASN A 159 14.59 -3.59 -6.55
CA ASN A 159 15.56 -4.53 -7.12
C ASN A 159 16.97 -4.36 -6.54
N VAL A 160 17.20 -3.26 -5.80
CA VAL A 160 18.48 -2.94 -5.16
C VAL A 160 18.21 -2.75 -3.65
N PRO A 161 18.73 -3.68 -2.80
CA PRO A 161 18.44 -3.68 -1.37
C PRO A 161 18.72 -2.36 -0.66
N GLU A 162 19.85 -1.71 -0.96
CA GLU A 162 20.24 -0.44 -0.36
C GLU A 162 19.30 0.71 -0.77
N MET A 163 18.77 0.68 -1.98
CA MET A 163 17.80 1.67 -2.45
C MET A 163 16.47 1.48 -1.78
N SER A 164 16.03 0.23 -1.61
CA SER A 164 14.82 -0.10 -0.84
C SER A 164 14.93 0.44 0.59
N ALA A 165 16.03 0.14 1.27
CA ALA A 165 16.30 0.60 2.62
C ALA A 165 16.30 2.15 2.73
N ARG A 166 16.88 2.85 1.76
CA ARG A 166 16.87 4.33 1.73
C ARG A 166 15.46 4.89 1.64
N VAL A 167 14.60 4.31 0.80
CA VAL A 167 13.18 4.72 0.70
C VAL A 167 12.47 4.47 2.02
N VAL A 168 12.62 3.27 2.59
CA VAL A 168 11.99 2.89 3.87
C VAL A 168 12.44 3.83 4.99
N ALA A 169 13.74 4.06 5.15
CA ALA A 169 14.27 4.96 6.18
C ALA A 169 13.74 6.40 6.03
N ALA A 170 13.68 6.91 4.79
CA ALA A 170 13.17 8.23 4.52
C ALA A 170 11.67 8.37 4.86
N CYS A 171 10.86 7.37 4.53
CA CYS A 171 9.45 7.32 4.90
C CYS A 171 9.27 7.14 6.41
N ARG A 172 10.05 6.25 7.05
CA ARG A 172 10.01 6.07 8.50
C ARG A 172 10.29 7.34 9.28
N ALA A 173 11.16 8.20 8.79
CA ALA A 173 11.50 9.46 9.43
C ALA A 173 10.32 10.45 9.52
N VAL A 174 9.27 10.26 8.73
CA VAL A 174 8.13 11.19 8.62
C VAL A 174 6.78 10.60 9.02
N THR A 175 6.73 9.33 9.44
CA THR A 175 5.50 8.71 9.95
C THR A 175 5.77 7.90 11.20
N ARG A 176 4.76 7.76 12.06
CA ARG A 176 4.76 6.81 13.18
C ARG A 176 3.74 5.69 13.00
N LYS A 177 2.94 5.75 11.93
CA LYS A 177 1.99 4.69 11.61
C LYS A 177 2.74 3.40 11.26
N PRO A 178 2.10 2.22 11.37
CA PRO A 178 2.67 0.99 10.87
C PRO A 178 3.12 1.15 9.42
N LEU A 179 4.37 0.77 9.15
CA LEU A 179 5.02 0.91 7.86
C LEU A 179 5.26 -0.47 7.25
N ILE A 180 4.61 -0.74 6.13
CA ILE A 180 4.64 -2.02 5.44
C ILE A 180 5.44 -1.84 4.15
N THR A 181 6.44 -2.69 3.89
CA THR A 181 7.16 -2.64 2.61
C THR A 181 6.64 -3.70 1.66
N LYS A 182 6.11 -3.28 0.51
CA LYS A 182 5.66 -4.20 -0.55
C LYS A 182 6.83 -4.58 -1.43
N MET A 183 7.25 -5.84 -1.28
CA MET A 183 8.45 -6.39 -1.91
C MET A 183 8.23 -6.71 -3.39
N SER A 184 9.22 -6.40 -4.22
CA SER A 184 9.28 -6.87 -5.60
C SER A 184 9.76 -8.33 -5.65
N PRO A 185 9.13 -9.21 -6.43
CA PRO A 185 9.67 -10.55 -6.69
C PRO A 185 10.81 -10.56 -7.72
N ASN A 186 10.95 -9.45 -8.47
CA ASN A 186 11.84 -9.36 -9.64
C ASN A 186 13.25 -8.93 -9.22
N GLN A 187 13.85 -9.65 -8.28
CA GLN A 187 15.16 -9.36 -7.70
C GLN A 187 15.92 -10.66 -7.40
N THR A 188 17.23 -10.56 -7.24
CA THR A 188 18.10 -11.73 -7.06
C THR A 188 17.98 -12.35 -5.67
N ASP A 189 17.98 -11.54 -4.62
CA ASP A 189 17.83 -12.00 -3.22
C ASP A 189 16.85 -11.12 -2.44
N ILE A 190 15.61 -11.61 -2.31
CA ILE A 190 14.56 -10.94 -1.56
C ILE A 190 14.83 -10.93 -0.05
N ARG A 191 15.63 -11.88 0.46
CA ARG A 191 15.92 -11.99 1.90
C ARG A 191 16.85 -10.88 2.33
N GLU A 192 17.89 -10.58 1.55
CA GLU A 192 18.80 -9.48 1.83
C GLU A 192 18.07 -8.13 1.77
N ASN A 193 17.22 -7.95 0.77
CA ASN A 193 16.40 -6.75 0.67
C ASN A 193 15.47 -6.59 1.89
N ALA A 194 14.79 -7.67 2.29
CA ALA A 194 13.94 -7.66 3.48
C ALA A 194 14.74 -7.32 4.75
N ARG A 195 15.94 -7.93 4.93
CA ARG A 195 16.81 -7.64 6.08
C ARG A 195 17.14 -6.16 6.18
N LEU A 196 17.59 -5.54 5.08
CA LEU A 196 17.90 -4.11 5.07
C LEU A 196 16.68 -3.22 5.28
N CYS A 197 15.50 -3.61 4.78
CA CYS A 197 14.26 -2.89 5.05
C CYS A 197 13.85 -2.97 6.53
N VAL A 198 14.08 -4.09 7.22
CA VAL A 198 13.86 -4.20 8.68
C VAL A 198 14.77 -3.24 9.43
N GLU A 199 16.06 -3.22 9.09
CA GLU A 199 17.04 -2.30 9.70
C GLU A 199 16.69 -0.82 9.44
N ALA A 200 16.05 -0.54 8.29
CA ALA A 200 15.57 0.79 7.93
C ALA A 200 14.24 1.19 8.61
N GLY A 201 13.58 0.28 9.32
CA GLY A 201 12.41 0.58 10.15
C GLY A 201 11.06 0.19 9.56
N THR A 202 11.01 -0.81 8.66
CA THR A 202 9.73 -1.43 8.27
C THR A 202 9.18 -2.29 9.42
N ASP A 203 7.86 -2.26 9.62
CA ASP A 203 7.18 -3.05 10.66
C ASP A 203 6.67 -4.39 10.12
N ALA A 204 6.40 -4.46 8.80
CA ALA A 204 5.90 -5.65 8.13
C ALA A 204 6.20 -5.65 6.63
N PHE A 205 5.88 -6.76 5.97
CA PHE A 205 6.03 -6.92 4.53
C PHE A 205 4.73 -7.33 3.86
N ALA A 206 4.46 -6.77 2.67
CA ALA A 206 3.51 -7.32 1.71
C ALA A 206 4.30 -8.12 0.67
N VAL A 207 4.07 -9.42 0.61
CA VAL A 207 4.80 -10.35 -0.26
C VAL A 207 3.81 -11.03 -1.19
N ILE A 208 3.87 -10.74 -2.44
CA ILE A 208 4.80 -9.96 -3.27
C ILE A 208 4.02 -9.10 -4.27
N ASN A 209 4.72 -8.15 -4.92
CA ASN A 209 4.20 -7.41 -6.06
C ASN A 209 4.16 -8.31 -7.31
N THR A 210 3.77 -7.75 -8.45
CA THR A 210 3.61 -8.47 -9.73
C THR A 210 4.92 -9.10 -10.21
N VAL A 211 4.86 -10.37 -10.60
CA VAL A 211 5.94 -11.04 -11.32
C VAL A 211 5.97 -10.52 -12.74
N THR A 212 7.16 -10.20 -13.27
CA THR A 212 7.33 -9.83 -14.67
C THR A 212 7.02 -11.03 -15.56
N GLY A 213 6.16 -10.83 -16.55
CA GLY A 213 5.75 -11.89 -17.48
C GLY A 213 5.56 -11.35 -18.89
N MET A 214 5.55 -12.28 -19.85
CA MET A 214 5.28 -12.02 -21.26
C MET A 214 4.48 -13.19 -21.83
N ALA A 215 3.52 -12.86 -22.71
CA ALA A 215 2.82 -13.84 -23.55
C ALA A 215 2.94 -13.42 -25.02
N ILE A 216 2.95 -14.40 -25.93
CA ILE A 216 2.99 -14.24 -27.38
C ILE A 216 1.66 -14.69 -27.97
#